data_512f19d340c709840c2041cfbefc1ccc
#
_entry.id   512f19d340c709840c2041cfbefc1ccc
#
_cell.length_a   1.000
_cell.length_b   1.000
_cell.length_c   1.000
_cell.angle_alpha   90.00
_cell.angle_beta   90.00
_cell.angle_gamma   90.00
#
_symmetry.space_group_name_H-M   'P 1'
#
loop_
_entity.id
_entity.type
_entity.pdbx_description
1 polymer ?
#
loop_
_entity_poly.entity_id
_entity_poly.type
_entity_poly.pdbx_seq_one_letter_code
_entity_poly.pdbx_strand_id
1 'polypeptide(L)'
;MAQLNKILLVDDNEDLREALSEQLLMTEDFDVYEGSSGAEALEKIKQQSYDLMVLDVGLPDTDGRELCRLIRKQGVKCPILMLTGHDTDSDTILGLDAGANDYITKPFKFSVLLARLRAQLRQHEQSEDAIFSLGPYTFKPSIKILVTADDKKIRLTEKETNILKFLYRATEHVVPRDILLHEVWGYNASVTTHTLETHIYRLRQKIEPDPGKASILITENGGYRLSL
;
A
#
# COMPACT_ATOMS: atom_id res chain seq x y z
N MET A 1 6.45 6.71 14.72
CA MET A 1 7.08 7.07 13.44
C MET A 1 6.17 6.58 12.35
N ALA A 2 5.84 7.39 11.34
CA ALA A 2 5.07 6.92 10.18
C ALA A 2 5.83 5.76 9.52
N GLN A 3 5.13 4.72 9.11
CA GLN A 3 5.73 3.60 8.41
C GLN A 3 6.14 4.06 7.00
N LEU A 4 7.43 3.92 6.66
CA LEU A 4 7.94 4.24 5.32
C LEU A 4 7.38 3.25 4.29
N ASN A 5 7.00 3.75 3.11
CA ASN A 5 6.57 2.88 2.01
C ASN A 5 7.78 2.14 1.43
N LYS A 6 7.70 0.82 1.36
CA LYS A 6 8.75 -0.03 0.79
C LYS A 6 8.68 -0.01 -0.73
N ILE A 7 9.73 0.50 -1.37
CA ILE A 7 9.86 0.50 -2.83
C ILE A 7 10.90 -0.53 -3.26
N LEU A 8 10.56 -1.37 -4.23
CA LEU A 8 11.53 -2.17 -4.97
C LEU A 8 11.87 -1.47 -6.29
N LEU A 9 13.11 -1.01 -6.42
CA LEU A 9 13.67 -0.37 -7.61
C LEU A 9 14.54 -1.38 -8.37
N VAL A 10 14.18 -1.68 -9.62
CA VAL A 10 14.87 -2.65 -10.46
C VAL A 10 15.31 -1.98 -11.76
N ASP A 11 16.60 -1.81 -11.93
CA ASP A 11 17.22 -1.20 -13.12
C ASP A 11 18.66 -1.75 -13.21
N ASP A 12 19.16 -2.10 -14.37
CA ASP A 12 20.51 -2.63 -14.56
C ASP A 12 21.58 -1.54 -14.54
N ASN A 13 21.19 -0.30 -14.81
CA ASN A 13 22.08 0.85 -14.74
C ASN A 13 22.34 1.25 -13.27
N GLU A 14 23.54 0.92 -12.77
CA GLU A 14 23.97 1.15 -11.39
C GLU A 14 23.91 2.64 -11.02
N ASP A 15 24.45 3.53 -11.87
CA ASP A 15 24.49 4.98 -11.61
C ASP A 15 23.08 5.56 -11.45
N LEU A 16 22.14 5.14 -12.33
CA LEU A 16 20.74 5.58 -12.26
C LEU A 16 20.05 5.03 -11.03
N ARG A 17 20.27 3.75 -10.72
CA ARG A 17 19.66 3.07 -9.57
C ARG A 17 20.10 3.71 -8.26
N GLU A 18 21.42 3.93 -8.08
CA GLU A 18 21.96 4.62 -6.89
C GLU A 18 21.43 6.04 -6.77
N ALA A 19 21.47 6.84 -7.85
CA ALA A 19 20.99 8.21 -7.82
C ALA A 19 19.49 8.31 -7.47
N LEU A 20 18.64 7.39 -7.97
CA LEU A 20 17.24 7.34 -7.64
C LEU A 20 16.99 6.88 -6.18
N SER A 21 17.74 5.90 -5.73
CA SER A 21 17.68 5.39 -4.37
C SER A 21 18.00 6.49 -3.35
N GLU A 22 19.13 7.19 -3.54
CA GLU A 22 19.50 8.32 -2.68
C GLU A 22 18.44 9.41 -2.65
N GLN A 23 17.93 9.83 -3.81
CA GLN A 23 16.92 10.87 -3.88
C GLN A 23 15.58 10.45 -3.24
N LEU A 24 15.17 9.19 -3.36
CA LEU A 24 13.96 8.66 -2.72
C LEU A 24 14.13 8.60 -1.21
N LEU A 25 15.26 8.12 -0.70
CA LEU A 25 15.57 8.09 0.74
C LEU A 25 15.57 9.49 1.37
N MET A 26 16.07 10.51 0.64
CA MET A 26 16.04 11.91 1.10
C MET A 26 14.63 12.48 1.29
N THR A 27 13.59 11.88 0.71
CA THR A 27 12.21 12.36 0.88
C THR A 27 11.59 11.95 2.22
N GLU A 28 12.23 11.03 2.96
CA GLU A 28 11.74 10.46 4.23
C GLU A 28 10.35 9.76 4.12
N ASP A 29 9.87 9.52 2.89
CA ASP A 29 8.61 8.82 2.63
C ASP A 29 8.83 7.32 2.36
N PHE A 30 10.07 6.92 2.00
CA PHE A 30 10.35 5.62 1.38
C PHE A 30 11.49 4.87 2.05
N ASP A 31 11.34 3.54 2.07
CA ASP A 31 12.39 2.56 2.32
C ASP A 31 12.69 1.84 0.99
N VAL A 32 13.93 1.97 0.47
CA VAL A 32 14.27 1.57 -0.91
C VAL A 32 15.07 0.28 -0.91
N TYR A 33 14.61 -0.65 -1.70
CA TYR A 33 15.25 -1.94 -1.97
C TYR A 33 15.62 -1.99 -3.45
N GLU A 34 16.84 -2.39 -3.75
CA GLU A 34 17.36 -2.35 -5.10
C GLU A 34 17.53 -3.76 -5.70
N GLY A 35 17.43 -3.85 -7.01
CA GLY A 35 17.73 -5.05 -7.79
C GLY A 35 18.28 -4.67 -9.15
N SER A 36 19.26 -5.43 -9.65
CA SER A 36 19.92 -5.20 -10.94
C SER A 36 19.37 -6.07 -12.07
N SER A 37 18.45 -7.00 -11.76
CA SER A 37 17.91 -7.97 -12.72
C SER A 37 16.53 -8.46 -12.35
N GLY A 38 15.84 -9.08 -13.31
CA GLY A 38 14.54 -9.72 -13.08
C GLY A 38 14.64 -10.88 -12.09
N ALA A 39 15.71 -11.65 -12.13
CA ALA A 39 15.95 -12.75 -11.20
C ALA A 39 16.04 -12.26 -9.75
N GLU A 40 16.81 -11.18 -9.49
CA GLU A 40 16.91 -10.57 -8.18
C GLU A 40 15.55 -10.03 -7.70
N ALA A 41 14.78 -9.40 -8.59
CA ALA A 41 13.46 -8.91 -8.27
C ALA A 41 12.54 -10.05 -7.82
N LEU A 42 12.52 -11.18 -8.55
CA LEU A 42 11.70 -12.34 -8.20
C LEU A 42 12.12 -12.99 -6.87
N GLU A 43 13.39 -13.00 -6.54
CA GLU A 43 13.85 -13.48 -5.23
C GLU A 43 13.43 -12.54 -4.08
N LYS A 44 13.56 -11.22 -4.29
CA LYS A 44 13.19 -10.22 -3.28
C LYS A 44 11.68 -10.23 -2.95
N ILE A 45 10.80 -10.40 -3.96
CA ILE A 45 9.35 -10.46 -3.73
C ILE A 45 8.89 -11.73 -3.01
N LYS A 46 9.69 -12.80 -3.00
CA LYS A 46 9.44 -13.99 -2.17
C LYS A 46 9.77 -13.76 -0.69
N GLN A 47 10.73 -12.89 -0.42
CA GLN A 47 11.23 -12.64 0.93
C GLN A 47 10.37 -11.64 1.70
N GLN A 48 9.83 -10.62 1.00
CA GLN A 48 8.98 -9.60 1.61
C GLN A 48 8.01 -8.96 0.60
N SER A 49 7.01 -8.27 1.13
CA SER A 49 6.08 -7.46 0.34
C SER A 49 6.62 -6.04 0.16
N TYR A 50 6.22 -5.41 -0.95
CA TYR A 50 6.53 -4.02 -1.28
C TYR A 50 5.23 -3.25 -1.49
N ASP A 51 5.25 -1.95 -1.19
CA ASP A 51 4.10 -1.06 -1.38
C ASP A 51 4.04 -0.53 -2.80
N LEU A 52 5.19 -0.48 -3.49
CA LEU A 52 5.31 -0.08 -4.90
C LEU A 52 6.56 -0.69 -5.52
N MET A 53 6.52 -0.93 -6.83
CA MET A 53 7.69 -1.36 -7.61
C MET A 53 7.97 -0.39 -8.76
N VAL A 54 9.23 -0.14 -9.02
CA VAL A 54 9.74 0.58 -10.19
C VAL A 54 10.58 -0.41 -10.98
N LEU A 55 10.19 -0.71 -12.22
CA LEU A 55 10.87 -1.71 -13.05
C LEU A 55 11.36 -1.09 -14.35
N ASP A 56 12.62 -1.26 -14.65
CA ASP A 56 13.12 -0.99 -15.99
C ASP A 56 12.61 -2.02 -17.00
N VAL A 57 12.31 -1.57 -18.22
CA VAL A 57 11.93 -2.46 -19.33
C VAL A 57 13.14 -3.22 -19.87
N GLY A 58 14.31 -2.57 -19.92
CA GLY A 58 15.53 -3.09 -20.52
C GLY A 58 16.43 -3.86 -19.56
N LEU A 59 15.90 -4.86 -18.84
CA LEU A 59 16.72 -5.67 -17.94
C LEU A 59 17.62 -6.67 -18.69
N PRO A 60 18.78 -7.06 -18.13
CA PRO A 60 19.77 -7.89 -18.82
C PRO A 60 19.32 -9.34 -19.04
N ASP A 61 18.44 -9.84 -18.19
CA ASP A 61 18.03 -11.25 -18.15
C ASP A 61 16.58 -11.47 -18.63
N THR A 62 15.77 -10.42 -18.71
CA THR A 62 14.35 -10.50 -19.14
C THR A 62 13.84 -9.13 -19.59
N ASP A 63 12.78 -9.10 -20.40
CA ASP A 63 12.03 -7.90 -20.65
C ASP A 63 11.22 -7.53 -19.38
N GLY A 64 11.33 -6.27 -18.89
CA GLY A 64 10.63 -5.82 -17.68
C GLY A 64 9.11 -5.98 -17.76
N ARG A 65 8.52 -5.97 -18.98
CA ARG A 65 7.09 -6.26 -19.19
C ARG A 65 6.76 -7.73 -18.90
N GLU A 66 7.64 -8.64 -19.28
CA GLU A 66 7.48 -10.06 -18.96
C GLU A 66 7.66 -10.31 -17.47
N LEU A 67 8.65 -9.65 -16.85
CA LEU A 67 8.82 -9.65 -15.39
C LEU A 67 7.55 -9.16 -14.69
N CYS A 68 6.95 -8.07 -15.15
CA CYS A 68 5.68 -7.56 -14.62
C CYS A 68 4.57 -8.62 -14.68
N ARG A 69 4.39 -9.31 -15.82
CA ARG A 69 3.43 -10.41 -15.96
C ARG A 69 3.69 -11.55 -14.97
N LEU A 70 4.96 -11.93 -14.78
CA LEU A 70 5.35 -12.98 -13.83
C LEU A 70 5.03 -12.57 -12.40
N ILE A 71 5.34 -11.32 -12.02
CA ILE A 71 5.01 -10.76 -10.70
C ILE A 71 3.49 -10.78 -10.47
N ARG A 72 2.70 -10.36 -11.46
CA ARG A 72 1.22 -10.39 -11.37
C ARG A 72 0.66 -11.81 -11.25
N LYS A 73 1.22 -12.78 -11.98
CA LYS A 73 0.86 -14.21 -11.85
C LYS A 73 1.13 -14.78 -10.46
N GLN A 74 2.12 -14.25 -9.73
CA GLN A 74 2.38 -14.63 -8.34
C GLN A 74 1.40 -13.96 -7.34
N GLY A 75 0.43 -13.17 -7.82
CA GLY A 75 -0.60 -12.54 -6.99
C GLY A 75 -0.18 -11.22 -6.36
N VAL A 76 0.96 -10.66 -6.73
CA VAL A 76 1.39 -9.34 -6.26
C VAL A 76 0.47 -8.26 -6.81
N LYS A 77 -0.08 -7.41 -5.92
CA LYS A 77 -1.11 -6.40 -6.21
C LYS A 77 -0.62 -4.96 -6.08
N CYS A 78 0.54 -4.75 -5.47
CA CYS A 78 1.09 -3.39 -5.33
C CYS A 78 1.26 -2.72 -6.70
N PRO A 79 1.21 -1.37 -6.78
CA PRO A 79 1.46 -0.66 -8.02
C PRO A 79 2.83 -0.98 -8.61
N ILE A 80 2.88 -1.12 -9.92
CA ILE A 80 4.11 -1.26 -10.70
C ILE A 80 4.19 -0.08 -11.67
N LEU A 81 5.26 0.70 -11.58
CA LEU A 81 5.60 1.77 -12.50
C LEU A 81 6.79 1.30 -13.34
N MET A 82 6.67 1.40 -14.65
CA MET A 82 7.75 0.98 -15.56
C MET A 82 8.55 2.17 -16.06
N LEU A 83 9.87 2.00 -16.13
CA LEU A 83 10.79 2.91 -16.78
C LEU A 83 11.10 2.37 -18.18
N THR A 84 11.04 3.21 -19.22
CA THR A 84 11.31 2.78 -20.59
C THR A 84 12.20 3.78 -21.31
N GLY A 85 13.13 3.29 -22.12
CA GLY A 85 13.95 4.12 -23.00
C GLY A 85 13.30 4.45 -24.34
N HIS A 86 12.13 3.89 -24.65
CA HIS A 86 11.44 4.06 -25.92
C HIS A 86 10.10 4.78 -25.72
N ASP A 87 9.87 5.81 -26.51
CA ASP A 87 8.68 6.67 -26.46
C ASP A 87 7.74 6.33 -27.63
N THR A 88 7.42 5.04 -27.81
CA THR A 88 6.40 4.66 -28.80
C THR A 88 5.08 4.37 -28.10
N ASP A 89 3.96 4.81 -28.70
CA ASP A 89 2.62 4.49 -28.22
C ASP A 89 2.42 2.97 -28.06
N SER A 90 3.07 2.18 -28.91
CA SER A 90 3.06 0.72 -28.87
C SER A 90 3.70 0.16 -27.59
N ASP A 91 4.81 0.74 -27.13
CA ASP A 91 5.50 0.27 -25.91
C ASP A 91 4.69 0.58 -24.66
N THR A 92 4.03 1.74 -24.62
CA THR A 92 3.13 2.13 -23.53
C THR A 92 1.92 1.20 -23.45
N ILE A 93 1.28 0.87 -24.59
CA ILE A 93 0.14 -0.04 -24.63
C ILE A 93 0.54 -1.44 -24.20
N LEU A 94 1.65 -1.98 -24.72
CA LEU A 94 2.13 -3.32 -24.38
C LEU A 94 2.45 -3.50 -22.89
N GLY A 95 2.84 -2.44 -22.26
CA GLY A 95 3.18 -2.54 -20.86
C GLY A 95 2.01 -2.39 -19.91
N LEU A 96 1.03 -1.54 -20.22
CA LEU A 96 -0.24 -1.51 -19.49
C LEU A 96 -0.94 -2.88 -19.59
N ASP A 97 -0.89 -3.52 -20.77
CA ASP A 97 -1.38 -4.88 -20.98
C ASP A 97 -0.58 -5.93 -20.18
N ALA A 98 0.67 -5.63 -19.81
CA ALA A 98 1.45 -6.48 -18.93
C ALA A 98 1.02 -6.41 -17.45
N GLY A 99 0.13 -5.46 -17.09
CA GLY A 99 -0.36 -5.26 -15.73
C GLY A 99 0.40 -4.19 -14.94
N ALA A 100 1.18 -3.33 -15.62
CA ALA A 100 1.75 -2.13 -15.02
C ALA A 100 0.65 -1.09 -14.73
N ASN A 101 0.87 -0.25 -13.72
CA ASN A 101 -0.07 0.81 -13.34
C ASN A 101 0.26 2.14 -14.02
N ASP A 102 1.52 2.36 -14.37
CA ASP A 102 1.97 3.59 -15.00
C ASP A 102 3.32 3.39 -15.72
N TYR A 103 3.70 4.38 -16.54
CA TYR A 103 4.91 4.42 -17.35
C TYR A 103 5.62 5.76 -17.25
N ILE A 104 6.96 5.72 -17.27
CA ILE A 104 7.79 6.91 -17.42
C ILE A 104 8.87 6.64 -18.47
N THR A 105 8.94 7.54 -19.46
CA THR A 105 9.97 7.48 -20.50
C THR A 105 11.27 8.11 -20.01
N LYS A 106 12.39 7.44 -20.20
CA LYS A 106 13.75 7.96 -19.98
C LYS A 106 14.14 8.86 -21.17
N PRO A 107 14.77 10.05 -20.96
CA PRO A 107 15.13 10.63 -19.68
C PRO A 107 13.95 11.35 -18.99
N PHE A 108 13.88 11.28 -17.67
CA PHE A 108 12.85 11.92 -16.87
C PHE A 108 13.42 12.79 -15.75
N LYS A 109 12.60 13.69 -15.22
CA LYS A 109 12.94 14.45 -14.02
C LYS A 109 12.51 13.68 -12.78
N PHE A 110 13.37 13.64 -11.75
CA PHE A 110 13.03 13.00 -10.48
C PHE A 110 11.69 13.48 -9.87
N SER A 111 11.42 14.79 -9.96
CA SER A 111 10.14 15.36 -9.49
C SER A 111 8.90 14.75 -10.17
N VAL A 112 9.03 14.35 -11.45
CA VAL A 112 7.95 13.69 -12.20
C VAL A 112 7.79 12.25 -11.71
N LEU A 113 8.89 11.52 -11.55
CA LEU A 113 8.88 10.18 -10.97
C LEU A 113 8.23 10.20 -9.57
N LEU A 114 8.70 11.05 -8.68
CA LEU A 114 8.19 11.18 -7.31
C LEU A 114 6.69 11.48 -7.28
N ALA A 115 6.22 12.41 -8.12
CA ALA A 115 4.79 12.75 -8.20
C ALA A 115 3.95 11.54 -8.64
N ARG A 116 4.43 10.73 -9.60
CA ARG A 116 3.75 9.52 -10.07
C ARG A 116 3.75 8.41 -9.01
N LEU A 117 4.88 8.17 -8.34
CA LEU A 117 4.97 7.21 -7.24
C LEU A 117 3.92 7.51 -6.15
N ARG A 118 3.87 8.77 -5.70
CA ARG A 118 2.89 9.22 -4.70
C ARG A 118 1.44 9.10 -5.21
N ALA A 119 1.19 9.36 -6.49
CA ALA A 119 -0.13 9.21 -7.09
C ALA A 119 -0.57 7.74 -7.12
N GLN A 120 0.33 6.82 -7.52
CA GLN A 120 0.05 5.39 -7.57
C GLN A 120 -0.18 4.79 -6.18
N LEU A 121 0.60 5.20 -5.17
CA LEU A 121 0.38 4.78 -3.78
C LEU A 121 -1.00 5.23 -3.27
N ARG A 122 -1.35 6.51 -3.43
CA ARG A 122 -2.68 7.02 -3.04
C ARG A 122 -3.82 6.28 -3.75
N GLN A 123 -3.68 6.02 -5.05
CA GLN A 123 -4.69 5.28 -5.80
C GLN A 123 -4.82 3.83 -5.32
N HIS A 124 -3.68 3.19 -5.03
CA HIS A 124 -3.66 1.83 -4.51
C HIS A 124 -4.30 1.73 -3.12
N GLU A 125 -3.99 2.65 -2.20
CA GLU A 125 -4.62 2.74 -0.88
C GLU A 125 -6.15 2.89 -0.96
N GLN A 126 -6.64 3.52 -2.03
CA GLN A 126 -8.08 3.66 -2.28
C GLN A 126 -8.69 2.42 -2.95
N SER A 127 -7.87 1.55 -3.53
CA SER A 127 -8.33 0.34 -4.22
C SER A 127 -8.83 -0.73 -3.25
N GLU A 128 -9.56 -1.69 -3.77
CA GLU A 128 -9.97 -2.87 -3.00
C GLU A 128 -8.82 -3.86 -2.80
N ASP A 129 -7.79 -3.79 -3.62
CA ASP A 129 -6.61 -4.66 -3.57
C ASP A 129 -5.56 -4.22 -2.54
N ALA A 130 -5.77 -3.08 -1.87
CA ALA A 130 -4.84 -2.56 -0.87
C ALA A 130 -4.63 -3.55 0.29
N ILE A 131 -3.38 -3.73 0.69
CA ILE A 131 -2.97 -4.50 1.87
C ILE A 131 -2.29 -3.53 2.82
N PHE A 132 -2.73 -3.50 4.07
CA PHE A 132 -2.24 -2.55 5.06
C PHE A 132 -1.55 -3.28 6.20
N SER A 133 -0.48 -2.70 6.71
CA SER A 133 0.14 -3.12 7.97
C SER A 133 -0.55 -2.37 9.12
N LEU A 134 -1.16 -3.10 10.05
CA LEU A 134 -1.91 -2.55 11.16
C LEU A 134 -1.38 -3.13 12.48
N GLY A 135 -0.35 -2.50 13.03
CA GLY A 135 0.37 -3.04 14.18
C GLY A 135 0.89 -4.46 13.90
N PRO A 136 0.50 -5.49 14.70
CA PRO A 136 0.93 -6.87 14.50
C PRO A 136 0.15 -7.59 13.37
N TYR A 137 -0.73 -6.90 12.65
CA TYR A 137 -1.63 -7.50 11.66
C TYR A 137 -1.34 -7.05 10.24
N THR A 138 -1.50 -7.96 9.30
CA THR A 138 -1.68 -7.65 7.87
C THR A 138 -3.17 -7.54 7.59
N PHE A 139 -3.66 -6.34 7.26
CA PHE A 139 -5.06 -6.07 6.99
C PHE A 139 -5.34 -6.17 5.49
N LYS A 140 -6.27 -7.04 5.11
CA LYS A 140 -6.71 -7.30 3.73
C LYS A 140 -8.20 -6.94 3.58
N PRO A 141 -8.55 -5.69 3.28
CA PRO A 141 -9.93 -5.21 3.24
C PRO A 141 -10.82 -5.93 2.24
N SER A 142 -10.29 -6.25 1.04
CA SER A 142 -11.04 -6.90 -0.04
C SER A 142 -11.70 -8.22 0.38
N ILE A 143 -11.03 -8.97 1.23
CA ILE A 143 -11.52 -10.25 1.77
C ILE A 143 -11.92 -10.15 3.25
N LYS A 144 -11.95 -8.94 3.80
CA LYS A 144 -12.42 -8.60 5.15
C LYS A 144 -11.75 -9.42 6.26
N ILE A 145 -10.40 -9.51 6.20
CA ILE A 145 -9.61 -10.23 7.20
C ILE A 145 -8.42 -9.41 7.70
N LEU A 146 -8.03 -9.74 8.94
CA LEU A 146 -6.71 -9.47 9.48
C LEU A 146 -5.93 -10.79 9.58
N VAL A 147 -4.64 -10.74 9.28
CA VAL A 147 -3.74 -11.89 9.39
C VAL A 147 -2.66 -11.55 10.41
N THR A 148 -2.48 -12.40 11.40
CA THR A 148 -1.43 -12.29 12.43
C THR A 148 -0.10 -12.81 11.88
N ALA A 149 1.00 -12.58 12.58
CA ALA A 149 2.33 -13.07 12.21
C ALA A 149 2.43 -14.60 12.14
N ASP A 150 1.58 -15.32 12.87
CA ASP A 150 1.44 -16.78 12.87
C ASP A 150 0.34 -17.28 11.90
N ASP A 151 0.03 -16.51 10.86
CA ASP A 151 -0.95 -16.81 9.79
C ASP A 151 -2.39 -17.05 10.25
N LYS A 152 -2.73 -16.70 11.50
CA LYS A 152 -4.10 -16.80 12.00
C LYS A 152 -4.96 -15.71 11.35
N LYS A 153 -6.12 -16.12 10.80
CA LYS A 153 -7.07 -15.24 10.13
C LYS A 153 -8.20 -14.80 11.06
N ILE A 154 -8.38 -13.49 11.20
CA ILE A 154 -9.46 -12.88 11.99
C ILE A 154 -10.43 -12.24 10.99
N ARG A 155 -11.68 -12.72 10.97
CA ARG A 155 -12.72 -12.20 10.08
C ARG A 155 -13.32 -10.90 10.62
N LEU A 156 -13.49 -9.94 9.70
CA LEU A 156 -14.14 -8.67 9.94
C LEU A 156 -15.51 -8.61 9.26
N THR A 157 -16.42 -7.87 9.85
CA THR A 157 -17.65 -7.45 9.16
C THR A 157 -17.35 -6.29 8.21
N GLU A 158 -18.28 -5.97 7.31
CA GLU A 158 -18.12 -4.85 6.38
C GLU A 158 -17.92 -3.52 7.11
N LYS A 159 -18.70 -3.26 8.17
CA LYS A 159 -18.58 -2.03 8.96
C LYS A 159 -17.24 -1.94 9.70
N GLU A 160 -16.78 -3.04 10.30
CA GLU A 160 -15.47 -3.12 10.93
C GLU A 160 -14.34 -2.87 9.93
N THR A 161 -14.44 -3.44 8.71
CA THR A 161 -13.49 -3.21 7.62
C THR A 161 -13.45 -1.73 7.21
N ASN A 162 -14.62 -1.11 7.02
CA ASN A 162 -14.71 0.30 6.63
C ASN A 162 -14.19 1.25 7.72
N ILE A 163 -14.45 0.95 9.00
CA ILE A 163 -13.87 1.70 10.12
C ILE A 163 -12.34 1.65 10.06
N LEU A 164 -11.77 0.45 9.96
CA LEU A 164 -10.30 0.30 9.91
C LEU A 164 -9.71 0.99 8.68
N LYS A 165 -10.31 0.84 7.49
CA LYS A 165 -9.86 1.54 6.26
C LYS A 165 -9.86 3.05 6.44
N PHE A 166 -10.91 3.61 7.00
CA PHE A 166 -11.04 5.05 7.17
C PHE A 166 -10.03 5.60 8.18
N LEU A 167 -9.91 4.92 9.34
CA LEU A 167 -8.95 5.33 10.38
C LEU A 167 -7.49 5.15 9.92
N TYR A 168 -7.19 4.11 9.15
CA TYR A 168 -5.86 3.91 8.59
C TYR A 168 -5.44 5.07 7.66
N ARG A 169 -6.35 5.49 6.78
CA ARG A 169 -6.14 6.64 5.87
C ARG A 169 -6.01 7.98 6.60
N ALA A 170 -6.55 8.09 7.79
CA ALA A 170 -6.40 9.27 8.62
C ALA A 170 -4.98 9.42 9.22
N THR A 171 -4.08 8.44 9.01
CA THR A 171 -2.66 8.50 9.35
C THR A 171 -2.43 8.97 10.79
N GLU A 172 -2.91 8.20 11.78
CA GLU A 172 -2.82 8.49 13.23
C GLU A 172 -3.56 9.76 13.71
N HIS A 173 -4.20 10.51 12.81
CA HIS A 173 -5.03 11.66 13.23
C HIS A 173 -6.31 11.19 13.91
N VAL A 174 -6.74 11.94 14.90
CA VAL A 174 -8.01 11.67 15.59
C VAL A 174 -9.17 12.00 14.65
N VAL A 175 -10.00 11.00 14.35
CA VAL A 175 -11.22 11.16 13.57
C VAL A 175 -12.40 11.36 14.53
N PRO A 176 -13.11 12.48 14.47
CA PRO A 176 -14.33 12.72 15.26
C PRO A 176 -15.39 11.64 15.03
N ARG A 177 -16.19 11.35 16.06
CA ARG A 177 -17.21 10.27 16.01
C ARG A 177 -18.26 10.49 14.92
N ASP A 178 -18.72 11.71 14.76
CA ASP A 178 -19.68 12.13 13.75
C ASP A 178 -19.16 11.94 12.32
N ILE A 179 -17.89 12.31 12.07
CA ILE A 179 -17.23 12.09 10.79
C ILE A 179 -17.13 10.59 10.50
N LEU A 180 -16.64 9.79 11.44
CA LEU A 180 -16.51 8.36 11.25
C LEU A 180 -17.87 7.66 11.05
N LEU A 181 -18.90 8.11 11.77
CA LEU A 181 -20.24 7.60 11.63
C LEU A 181 -20.80 7.90 10.22
N HIS A 182 -20.64 9.16 9.77
CA HIS A 182 -21.07 9.60 8.45
C HIS A 182 -20.40 8.81 7.33
N GLU A 183 -19.07 8.69 7.38
CA GLU A 183 -18.28 8.02 6.34
C GLU A 183 -18.57 6.51 6.25
N VAL A 184 -18.83 5.85 7.37
CA VAL A 184 -19.06 4.40 7.39
C VAL A 184 -20.54 4.03 7.18
N TRP A 185 -21.50 4.86 7.61
CA TRP A 185 -22.94 4.55 7.50
C TRP A 185 -23.72 5.45 6.54
N GLY A 186 -23.11 6.55 6.09
CA GLY A 186 -23.80 7.57 5.26
C GLY A 186 -24.78 8.42 6.05
N TYR A 187 -25.57 9.20 5.34
CA TYR A 187 -26.63 10.06 5.93
C TYR A 187 -27.86 9.25 6.41
N ASN A 188 -27.66 8.26 7.25
CA ASN A 188 -28.77 7.50 7.81
C ASN A 188 -29.11 8.04 9.21
N ALA A 189 -30.16 8.85 9.30
CA ALA A 189 -30.62 9.48 10.55
C ALA A 189 -30.99 8.50 11.67
N SER A 190 -31.15 7.20 11.37
CA SER A 190 -31.45 6.17 12.36
C SER A 190 -30.21 5.59 13.05
N VAL A 191 -28.99 5.92 12.57
CA VAL A 191 -27.74 5.39 13.12
C VAL A 191 -27.15 6.40 14.10
N THR A 192 -26.98 5.99 15.34
CA THR A 192 -26.49 6.83 16.44
C THR A 192 -25.02 6.52 16.76
N THR A 193 -24.37 7.41 17.51
CA THR A 193 -23.01 7.19 18.03
C THR A 193 -22.88 5.89 18.84
N HIS A 194 -23.97 5.42 19.48
CA HIS A 194 -23.98 4.14 20.19
C HIS A 194 -23.75 2.94 19.25
N THR A 195 -24.23 3.02 18.01
CA THR A 195 -23.95 1.99 17.00
C THR A 195 -22.46 1.94 16.68
N LEU A 196 -21.81 3.10 16.49
CA LEU A 196 -20.37 3.18 16.28
C LEU A 196 -19.59 2.60 17.46
N GLU A 197 -19.95 2.99 18.68
CA GLU A 197 -19.31 2.49 19.93
C GLU A 197 -19.37 0.96 20.05
N THR A 198 -20.51 0.37 19.66
CA THR A 198 -20.68 -1.09 19.64
C THR A 198 -19.69 -1.75 18.66
N HIS A 199 -19.51 -1.16 17.46
CA HIS A 199 -18.56 -1.70 16.49
C HIS A 199 -17.10 -1.50 16.93
N ILE A 200 -16.77 -0.36 17.54
CA ILE A 200 -15.46 -0.11 18.14
C ILE A 200 -15.15 -1.13 19.24
N TYR A 201 -16.11 -1.40 20.13
CA TYR A 201 -15.95 -2.42 21.16
C TYR A 201 -15.68 -3.81 20.56
N ARG A 202 -16.46 -4.22 19.54
CA ARG A 202 -16.26 -5.52 18.87
C ARG A 202 -14.91 -5.60 18.15
N LEU A 203 -14.47 -4.50 17.53
CA LEU A 203 -13.14 -4.43 16.92
C LEU A 203 -12.04 -4.62 17.94
N ARG A 204 -12.11 -3.93 19.08
CA ARG A 204 -11.14 -4.09 20.18
C ARG A 204 -11.08 -5.52 20.68
N GLN A 205 -12.19 -6.21 20.81
CA GLN A 205 -12.23 -7.62 21.16
C GLN A 205 -11.47 -8.52 20.17
N LYS A 206 -11.30 -8.07 18.91
CA LYS A 206 -10.61 -8.82 17.86
C LYS A 206 -9.14 -8.46 17.71
N ILE A 207 -8.77 -7.21 17.97
CA ILE A 207 -7.44 -6.67 17.61
C ILE A 207 -6.57 -6.27 18.80
N GLU A 208 -7.16 -6.03 19.97
CA GLU A 208 -6.39 -5.64 21.15
C GLU A 208 -5.98 -6.86 21.99
N PRO A 209 -4.76 -6.88 22.52
CA PRO A 209 -4.37 -7.87 23.52
C PRO A 209 -5.22 -7.79 24.80
N ASP A 210 -5.55 -6.57 25.23
CA ASP A 210 -6.48 -6.25 26.33
C ASP A 210 -7.48 -5.20 25.85
N PRO A 211 -8.74 -5.58 25.56
CA PRO A 211 -9.77 -4.65 25.08
C PRO A 211 -10.07 -3.48 26.03
N GLY A 212 -9.76 -3.65 27.32
CA GLY A 212 -9.91 -2.60 28.35
C GLY A 212 -8.79 -1.57 28.33
N LYS A 213 -7.65 -1.91 27.71
CA LYS A 213 -6.47 -1.05 27.57
C LYS A 213 -6.06 -0.96 26.09
N ALA A 214 -6.91 -0.34 25.29
CA ALA A 214 -6.70 -0.24 23.87
C ALA A 214 -5.39 0.47 23.52
N SER A 215 -4.56 -0.19 22.72
CA SER A 215 -3.25 0.29 22.28
C SER A 215 -3.17 0.48 20.76
N ILE A 216 -4.03 -0.19 19.99
CA ILE A 216 -4.10 -0.13 18.53
C ILE A 216 -5.22 0.83 18.10
N LEU A 217 -6.44 0.63 18.64
CA LEU A 217 -7.61 1.46 18.33
C LEU A 217 -7.92 2.38 19.52
N ILE A 218 -7.33 3.55 19.51
CA ILE A 218 -7.33 4.49 20.63
C ILE A 218 -8.56 5.41 20.58
N THR A 219 -9.15 5.69 21.75
CA THR A 219 -10.13 6.78 21.93
C THR A 219 -9.42 8.00 22.45
N GLU A 220 -9.53 9.11 21.76
CA GLU A 220 -8.87 10.38 22.14
C GLU A 220 -9.71 11.56 21.67
N ASN A 221 -9.78 12.62 22.49
CA ASN A 221 -10.40 13.91 22.15
C ASN A 221 -11.78 13.84 21.47
N GLY A 222 -12.63 12.91 21.92
CA GLY A 222 -13.99 12.76 21.38
C GLY A 222 -14.07 11.96 20.07
N GLY A 223 -12.98 11.37 19.61
CA GLY A 223 -12.87 10.57 18.40
C GLY A 223 -12.10 9.27 18.57
N TYR A 224 -11.67 8.72 17.45
CA TYR A 224 -10.87 7.48 17.37
C TYR A 224 -9.69 7.68 16.44
N ARG A 225 -8.58 7.00 16.73
CA ARG A 225 -7.43 6.86 15.84
C ARG A 225 -6.82 5.48 15.93
N LEU A 226 -6.06 5.09 14.90
CA LEU A 226 -5.16 3.95 14.98
C LEU A 226 -3.78 4.42 15.46
N SER A 227 -3.11 3.58 16.24
CA SER A 227 -1.69 3.66 16.55
C SER A 227 -1.01 2.57 15.75
N LEU A 228 -0.25 2.97 14.69
CA LEU A 228 0.38 2.07 13.72
C LEU A 228 1.83 1.81 14.07
#